data_a483c159f1423a0b7f4d78726f1f19be
#
_entry.id   a483c159f1423a0b7f4d78726f1f19be
#
_cell.length_a   1.000
_cell.length_b   1.000
_cell.length_c   1.000
_cell.angle_alpha   90.00
_cell.angle_beta   90.00
_cell.angle_gamma   90.00
#
_symmetry.space_group_name_H-M   'P 1'
#
loop_
_entity.id
_entity.type
_entity.pdbx_description
1 polymer ?
#
loop_
_entity_poly.entity_id
_entity_poly.type
_entity_poly.pdbx_seq_one_letter_code
_entity_poly.pdbx_strand_id
1 'polypeptide(L)'
;MVTVYIDLDCTIVDLNKAVIEELNRLKGTNFNPNVTVDYWWSHTNQPQEVFEEILKEPYLFEMADSIKGAIKGVNKLHDYGFEIVFLTCPNYDSEFCFNEKILWLERYFNWFDPYRNAIFTARKDLVGTKDDYLIDDDPKYLNGFKGISICFEQPWSNKFNGIKFTSWDKITAYIIEIEKEYH
;
A
#
# COMPACT_ATOMS: atom_id res chain seq x y z
N MET A 1 4.42 -19.68 -12.03
CA MET A 1 4.62 -19.14 -10.65
C MET A 1 3.61 -18.02 -10.50
N VAL A 2 2.82 -18.04 -9.44
CA VAL A 2 1.80 -17.03 -9.16
C VAL A 2 2.47 -15.81 -8.56
N THR A 3 2.12 -14.62 -9.08
CA THR A 3 2.63 -13.35 -8.58
C THR A 3 1.63 -12.71 -7.63
N VAL A 4 2.11 -12.22 -6.50
CA VAL A 4 1.33 -11.39 -5.59
C VAL A 4 1.84 -9.95 -5.72
N TYR A 5 1.03 -9.12 -6.38
CA TYR A 5 1.24 -7.68 -6.47
C TYR A 5 0.74 -7.01 -5.21
N ILE A 6 1.54 -6.13 -4.63
CA ILE A 6 1.23 -5.47 -3.36
C ILE A 6 1.41 -3.96 -3.50
N ASP A 7 0.35 -3.20 -3.22
CA ASP A 7 0.47 -1.76 -3.11
C ASP A 7 1.21 -1.35 -1.83
N LEU A 8 1.75 -0.13 -1.80
CA LEU A 8 2.47 0.40 -0.66
C LEU A 8 1.57 1.26 0.24
N ASP A 9 1.10 2.38 -0.31
CA ASP A 9 0.47 3.45 0.46
C ASP A 9 -0.86 2.98 1.07
N CYS A 10 -1.02 3.11 2.38
CA CYS A 10 -2.19 2.66 3.13
C CYS A 10 -2.50 1.14 3.01
N THR A 11 -1.63 0.37 2.38
CA THR A 11 -1.72 -1.09 2.25
C THR A 11 -0.66 -1.80 3.10
N ILE A 12 0.63 -1.42 2.98
CA ILE A 12 1.73 -1.88 3.85
C ILE A 12 2.43 -0.73 4.58
N VAL A 13 2.39 0.47 4.02
CA VAL A 13 2.92 1.72 4.58
C VAL A 13 1.78 2.51 5.21
N ASP A 14 1.93 2.93 6.46
CA ASP A 14 0.95 3.79 7.14
C ASP A 14 1.12 5.26 6.73
N LEU A 15 0.88 5.53 5.44
CA LEU A 15 1.05 6.86 4.88
C LEU A 15 0.05 7.87 5.47
N ASN A 16 -1.16 7.42 5.83
CA ASN A 16 -2.14 8.30 6.48
C ASN A 16 -1.59 8.88 7.80
N LYS A 17 -0.98 8.03 8.62
CA LYS A 17 -0.35 8.45 9.87
C LYS A 17 0.78 9.45 9.60
N ALA A 18 1.69 9.13 8.68
CA ALA A 18 2.83 9.98 8.34
C ALA A 18 2.39 11.37 7.85
N VAL A 19 1.38 11.44 6.99
CA VAL A 19 0.82 12.71 6.49
C VAL A 19 0.22 13.57 7.61
N ILE A 20 -0.50 12.98 8.55
CA ILE A 20 -1.10 13.73 9.67
C ILE A 20 -0.03 14.19 10.66
N GLU A 21 0.99 13.39 10.92
CA GLU A 21 2.14 13.79 11.75
C GLU A 21 2.88 14.97 11.12
N GLU A 22 3.10 14.92 9.80
CA GLU A 22 3.76 16.00 9.07
C GLU A 22 2.90 17.28 9.02
N LEU A 23 1.58 17.15 8.83
CA LEU A 23 0.65 18.27 8.96
C LEU A 23 0.77 18.94 10.35
N ASN A 24 0.77 18.15 11.40
CA ASN A 24 0.92 18.64 12.76
C ASN A 24 2.26 19.41 12.94
N ARG A 25 3.35 18.85 12.41
CA ARG A 25 4.68 19.48 12.46
C ARG A 25 4.72 20.81 11.72
N LEU A 26 4.19 20.86 10.48
CA LEU A 26 4.27 22.04 9.61
C LEU A 26 3.32 23.16 10.02
N LYS A 27 2.13 22.83 10.50
CA LYS A 27 1.06 23.79 10.81
C LYS A 27 0.86 24.05 12.30
N GLY A 28 1.60 23.33 13.18
CA GLY A 28 1.42 23.45 14.63
C GLY A 28 0.05 22.96 15.10
N THR A 29 -0.56 22.04 14.36
CA THR A 29 -1.84 21.41 14.72
C THR A 29 -1.63 20.21 15.63
N ASN A 30 -2.70 19.61 16.14
CA ASN A 30 -2.64 18.45 17.03
C ASN A 30 -3.74 17.43 16.66
N PHE A 31 -3.83 17.08 15.39
CA PHE A 31 -4.74 16.02 14.94
C PHE A 31 -4.19 14.65 15.38
N ASN A 32 -5.12 13.73 15.72
CA ASN A 32 -4.72 12.37 16.07
C ASN A 32 -4.34 11.59 14.80
N PRO A 33 -3.09 11.17 14.62
CA PRO A 33 -2.64 10.49 13.41
C PRO A 33 -3.19 9.06 13.26
N ASN A 34 -3.76 8.50 14.33
CA ASN A 34 -4.37 7.16 14.29
C ASN A 34 -5.88 7.20 13.94
N VAL A 35 -6.42 8.37 13.63
CA VAL A 35 -7.82 8.51 13.19
C VAL A 35 -7.86 8.55 11.68
N THR A 36 -8.52 7.56 11.09
CA THR A 36 -8.79 7.47 9.65
C THR A 36 -10.30 7.42 9.46
N VAL A 37 -10.89 8.42 8.80
CA VAL A 37 -12.37 8.55 8.69
C VAL A 37 -12.85 8.27 7.28
N ASP A 38 -12.32 8.99 6.30
CA ASP A 38 -12.58 8.83 4.88
C ASP A 38 -11.22 9.05 4.20
N TYR A 39 -11.06 9.92 3.25
CA TYR A 39 -9.71 10.30 2.86
C TYR A 39 -8.97 11.00 4.01
N TRP A 40 -7.68 10.83 4.08
CA TRP A 40 -6.74 11.26 5.15
C TRP A 40 -6.96 12.68 5.65
N TRP A 41 -7.36 13.59 4.78
CA TRP A 41 -7.54 15.01 5.11
C TRP A 41 -8.97 15.41 5.52
N SER A 42 -9.98 14.57 5.28
CA SER A 42 -11.38 14.97 5.45
C SER A 42 -11.72 15.44 6.88
N HIS A 43 -11.12 14.82 7.89
CA HIS A 43 -11.36 15.15 9.29
C HIS A 43 -10.57 16.37 9.79
N THR A 44 -9.63 16.89 9.00
CA THR A 44 -8.76 18.01 9.40
C THR A 44 -9.31 19.35 8.98
N ASN A 45 -10.30 19.41 8.09
CA ASN A 45 -10.82 20.63 7.46
C ASN A 45 -9.73 21.48 6.78
N GLN A 46 -8.60 20.90 6.44
CA GLN A 46 -7.55 21.57 5.68
C GLN A 46 -7.85 21.51 4.18
N PRO A 47 -7.45 22.52 3.39
CA PRO A 47 -7.52 22.48 1.94
C PRO A 47 -6.71 21.33 1.35
N GLN A 48 -7.15 20.77 0.24
CA GLN A 48 -6.46 19.66 -0.45
C GLN A 48 -5.00 20.02 -0.82
N GLU A 49 -4.76 21.24 -1.21
CA GLU A 49 -3.46 21.76 -1.62
C GLU A 49 -2.40 21.62 -0.50
N VAL A 50 -2.82 21.68 0.76
CA VAL A 50 -1.92 21.46 1.91
C VAL A 50 -1.36 20.05 1.90
N PHE A 51 -2.19 19.06 1.58
CA PHE A 51 -1.76 17.66 1.50
C PHE A 51 -0.94 17.39 0.26
N GLU A 52 -1.23 18.04 -0.86
CA GLU A 52 -0.44 17.96 -2.08
C GLU A 52 0.99 18.47 -1.83
N GLU A 53 1.16 19.51 -1.02
CA GLU A 53 2.48 19.98 -0.60
C GLU A 53 3.15 19.03 0.40
N ILE A 54 2.43 18.51 1.39
CA ILE A 54 2.96 17.53 2.35
C ILE A 54 3.50 16.29 1.62
N LEU A 55 2.80 15.80 0.59
CA LEU A 55 3.24 14.66 -0.21
C LEU A 55 4.51 14.90 -1.04
N LYS A 56 5.04 16.12 -1.05
CA LYS A 56 6.30 16.49 -1.67
C LYS A 56 7.44 16.67 -0.67
N GLU A 57 7.13 16.65 0.65
CA GLU A 57 8.15 16.80 1.70
C GLU A 57 9.14 15.64 1.66
N PRO A 58 10.43 15.91 1.89
CA PRO A 58 11.45 14.86 1.97
C PRO A 58 11.23 13.98 3.22
N TYR A 59 11.63 12.73 3.11
CA TYR A 59 11.56 11.68 4.15
C TYR A 59 10.15 11.22 4.51
N LEU A 60 9.09 11.74 3.88
CA LEU A 60 7.71 11.37 4.21
C LEU A 60 7.45 9.88 3.98
N PHE A 61 7.81 9.37 2.80
CA PHE A 61 7.59 7.96 2.46
C PHE A 61 8.63 7.05 3.12
N GLU A 62 9.89 7.48 3.18
CA GLU A 62 10.97 6.69 3.77
C GLU A 62 10.76 6.46 5.27
N MET A 63 10.29 7.46 6.02
CA MET A 63 10.15 7.39 7.47
C MET A 63 8.78 6.91 7.93
N ALA A 64 7.84 6.69 7.03
CA ALA A 64 6.51 6.20 7.38
C ALA A 64 6.58 4.83 8.08
N ASP A 65 5.74 4.63 9.07
CA ASP A 65 5.62 3.35 9.76
C ASP A 65 5.02 2.27 8.85
N SER A 66 5.28 1.01 9.15
CA SER A 66 4.57 -0.09 8.51
C SER A 66 3.20 -0.33 9.14
N ILE A 67 2.22 -0.67 8.34
CA ILE A 67 0.92 -1.18 8.83
C ILE A 67 1.15 -2.47 9.63
N LYS A 68 0.44 -2.59 10.75
CA LYS A 68 0.57 -3.73 11.66
C LYS A 68 0.38 -5.06 10.95
N GLY A 69 1.38 -5.91 11.05
CA GLY A 69 1.38 -7.25 10.47
C GLY A 69 1.79 -7.33 8.99
N ALA A 70 1.89 -6.19 8.28
CA ALA A 70 2.20 -6.16 6.85
C ALA A 70 3.54 -6.82 6.53
N ILE A 71 4.61 -6.39 7.18
CA ILE A 71 5.96 -6.93 6.93
C ILE A 71 6.01 -8.44 7.15
N LYS A 72 5.42 -8.92 8.26
CA LYS A 72 5.34 -10.35 8.54
C LYS A 72 4.50 -11.10 7.49
N GLY A 73 3.38 -10.53 7.07
CA GLY A 73 2.49 -11.13 6.09
C GLY A 73 3.16 -11.26 4.72
N VAL A 74 3.82 -10.20 4.25
CA VAL A 74 4.55 -10.19 2.98
C VAL A 74 5.70 -11.21 3.00
N ASN A 75 6.53 -11.22 4.07
CA ASN A 75 7.60 -12.22 4.19
C ASN A 75 7.04 -13.65 4.19
N LYS A 76 5.90 -13.90 4.84
CA LYS A 76 5.29 -15.22 4.86
C LYS A 76 4.81 -15.67 3.46
N LEU A 77 4.28 -14.76 2.64
CA LEU A 77 3.93 -15.06 1.24
C LEU A 77 5.19 -15.35 0.42
N HIS A 78 6.23 -14.54 0.57
CA HIS A 78 7.52 -14.78 -0.09
C HIS A 78 8.12 -16.13 0.30
N ASP A 79 8.17 -16.47 1.60
CA ASP A 79 8.71 -17.73 2.11
C ASP A 79 7.89 -18.95 1.70
N TYR A 80 6.58 -18.76 1.42
CA TYR A 80 5.71 -19.80 0.86
C TYR A 80 6.03 -20.10 -0.62
N GLY A 81 6.71 -19.19 -1.32
CA GLY A 81 7.18 -19.37 -2.69
C GLY A 81 6.42 -18.55 -3.74
N PHE A 82 5.64 -17.55 -3.33
CA PHE A 82 5.07 -16.58 -4.27
C PHE A 82 6.14 -15.63 -4.82
N GLU A 83 6.00 -15.26 -6.08
CA GLU A 83 6.71 -14.08 -6.62
C GLU A 83 6.06 -12.83 -6.03
N ILE A 84 6.81 -12.04 -5.26
CA ILE A 84 6.31 -10.80 -4.68
C ILE A 84 6.77 -9.62 -5.53
N VAL A 85 5.81 -8.77 -5.97
CA VAL A 85 6.10 -7.55 -6.72
C VAL A 85 5.33 -6.39 -6.08
N PHE A 86 6.05 -5.38 -5.61
CA PHE A 86 5.46 -4.15 -5.11
C PHE A 86 4.99 -3.30 -6.29
N LEU A 87 3.67 -3.05 -6.35
CA LEU A 87 3.00 -2.36 -7.46
C LEU A 87 2.34 -1.08 -6.95
N THR A 88 3.04 0.04 -7.04
CA THR A 88 2.62 1.29 -6.44
C THR A 88 2.48 2.43 -7.45
N CYS A 89 1.55 3.35 -7.18
CA CYS A 89 1.44 4.61 -7.92
C CYS A 89 2.30 5.66 -7.21
N PRO A 90 3.35 6.19 -7.86
CA PRO A 90 4.15 7.24 -7.23
C PRO A 90 3.45 8.59 -7.29
N ASN A 91 3.81 9.49 -6.38
CA ASN A 91 3.54 10.90 -6.55
C ASN A 91 4.56 11.48 -7.56
N TYR A 92 4.12 11.75 -8.79
CA TYR A 92 4.98 12.26 -9.87
C TYR A 92 5.42 13.71 -9.66
N ASP A 93 4.75 14.46 -8.78
CA ASP A 93 5.10 15.84 -8.44
C ASP A 93 6.11 15.93 -7.28
N SER A 94 6.50 14.79 -6.69
CA SER A 94 7.52 14.70 -5.65
C SER A 94 8.86 14.24 -6.23
N GLU A 95 9.92 14.99 -5.96
CA GLU A 95 11.29 14.60 -6.30
C GLU A 95 11.80 13.41 -5.47
N PHE A 96 11.17 13.13 -4.34
CA PHE A 96 11.63 12.15 -3.34
C PHE A 96 10.88 10.82 -3.41
N CYS A 97 9.60 10.84 -3.77
CA CYS A 97 8.67 9.73 -3.60
C CYS A 97 9.20 8.38 -4.15
N PHE A 98 9.77 8.37 -5.36
CA PHE A 98 10.29 7.14 -5.96
C PHE A 98 11.42 6.53 -5.13
N ASN A 99 12.43 7.36 -4.84
CA ASN A 99 13.62 6.91 -4.13
C ASN A 99 13.28 6.50 -2.69
N GLU A 100 12.45 7.28 -2.02
CA GLU A 100 12.05 7.00 -0.64
C GLU A 100 11.23 5.70 -0.50
N LYS A 101 10.36 5.39 -1.46
CA LYS A 101 9.66 4.10 -1.49
C LYS A 101 10.62 2.92 -1.68
N ILE A 102 11.65 3.07 -2.51
CA ILE A 102 12.71 2.05 -2.65
C ILE A 102 13.47 1.89 -1.34
N LEU A 103 13.93 2.98 -0.71
CA LEU A 103 14.66 2.95 0.56
C LEU A 103 13.81 2.32 1.69
N TRP A 104 12.50 2.61 1.70
CA TRP A 104 11.58 1.98 2.64
C TRP A 104 11.51 0.46 2.43
N LEU A 105 11.37 0.00 1.19
CA LEU A 105 11.33 -1.44 0.86
C LEU A 105 12.64 -2.15 1.21
N GLU A 106 13.79 -1.56 0.88
CA GLU A 106 15.12 -2.09 1.23
C GLU A 106 15.32 -2.22 2.75
N ARG A 107 14.74 -1.30 3.54
CA ARG A 107 14.81 -1.33 5.01
C ARG A 107 14.06 -2.53 5.59
N TYR A 108 12.91 -2.90 5.02
CA TYR A 108 12.02 -3.91 5.61
C TYR A 108 12.15 -5.31 4.99
N PHE A 109 12.64 -5.42 3.75
CA PHE A 109 12.71 -6.68 3.02
C PHE A 109 14.12 -6.95 2.50
N ASN A 110 14.87 -7.79 3.19
CA ASN A 110 16.26 -8.11 2.85
C ASN A 110 16.42 -8.89 1.52
N TRP A 111 15.34 -9.45 0.98
CA TRP A 111 15.28 -10.14 -0.32
C TRP A 111 14.84 -9.22 -1.46
N PHE A 112 14.48 -7.98 -1.18
CA PHE A 112 13.99 -7.02 -2.16
C PHE A 112 15.10 -6.63 -3.15
N ASP A 113 14.77 -6.69 -4.43
CA ASP A 113 15.59 -6.20 -5.53
C ASP A 113 14.75 -5.20 -6.35
N PRO A 114 15.10 -3.90 -6.38
CA PRO A 114 14.30 -2.88 -7.07
C PRO A 114 14.14 -3.13 -8.57
N TYR A 115 15.06 -3.87 -9.20
CA TYR A 115 14.98 -4.23 -10.60
C TYR A 115 14.01 -5.38 -10.90
N ARG A 116 13.61 -6.13 -9.90
CA ARG A 116 12.76 -7.32 -10.04
C ARG A 116 11.43 -7.19 -9.31
N ASN A 117 11.44 -6.59 -8.13
CA ASN A 117 10.34 -6.63 -7.19
C ASN A 117 9.59 -5.30 -7.08
N ALA A 118 9.80 -4.30 -7.98
CA ALA A 118 9.09 -3.03 -7.94
C ALA A 118 8.59 -2.59 -9.32
N ILE A 119 7.32 -2.19 -9.37
CA ILE A 119 6.69 -1.55 -10.54
C ILE A 119 6.02 -0.26 -10.07
N PHE A 120 6.43 0.86 -10.65
CA PHE A 120 5.86 2.17 -10.39
C PHE A 120 4.94 2.58 -11.54
N THR A 121 3.63 2.58 -11.32
CA THR A 121 2.64 2.92 -12.34
C THR A 121 1.28 3.30 -11.76
N ALA A 122 0.61 4.24 -12.41
CA ALA A 122 -0.82 4.52 -12.19
C ALA A 122 -1.73 3.55 -12.98
N ARG A 123 -1.16 2.72 -13.88
CA ARG A 123 -1.89 1.81 -14.76
C ARG A 123 -1.76 0.37 -14.28
N LYS A 124 -2.19 0.10 -13.04
CA LYS A 124 -2.20 -1.26 -12.46
C LYS A 124 -3.08 -2.24 -13.24
N ASP A 125 -4.03 -1.72 -14.02
CA ASP A 125 -4.89 -2.47 -14.96
C ASP A 125 -4.12 -3.15 -16.11
N LEU A 126 -2.91 -2.72 -16.40
CA LEU A 126 -2.05 -3.30 -17.45
C LEU A 126 -1.13 -4.41 -16.93
N VAL A 127 -1.09 -4.62 -15.62
CA VAL A 127 -0.18 -5.56 -14.96
C VAL A 127 -0.94 -6.81 -14.54
N GLY A 128 -0.25 -7.92 -14.44
CA GLY A 128 -0.78 -9.19 -13.95
C GLY A 128 -1.59 -9.99 -14.97
N THR A 129 -1.88 -11.22 -14.58
CA THR A 129 -2.70 -12.18 -15.32
C THR A 129 -3.93 -12.57 -14.48
N LYS A 130 -4.80 -13.43 -15.01
CA LYS A 130 -6.00 -13.92 -14.31
C LYS A 130 -5.71 -14.74 -13.06
N ASP A 131 -4.50 -15.30 -12.95
CA ASP A 131 -4.09 -16.20 -11.88
C ASP A 131 -3.26 -15.48 -10.80
N ASP A 132 -2.94 -14.19 -11.00
CA ASP A 132 -2.18 -13.38 -10.07
C ASP A 132 -3.08 -12.67 -9.05
N TYR A 133 -2.50 -12.25 -7.93
CA TYR A 133 -3.18 -11.50 -6.88
C TYR A 133 -2.76 -10.03 -6.88
N LEU A 134 -3.70 -9.13 -6.56
CA LEU A 134 -3.41 -7.75 -6.17
C LEU A 134 -3.95 -7.50 -4.77
N ILE A 135 -3.09 -7.03 -3.88
CA ILE A 135 -3.46 -6.50 -2.56
C ILE A 135 -3.32 -4.98 -2.61
N ASP A 136 -4.41 -4.27 -2.41
CA ASP A 136 -4.50 -2.80 -2.55
C ASP A 136 -5.62 -2.28 -1.64
N ASP A 137 -5.64 -1.00 -1.31
CA ASP A 137 -6.72 -0.37 -0.53
C ASP A 137 -7.69 0.44 -1.40
N ASP A 138 -7.27 0.82 -2.63
CA ASP A 138 -8.06 1.68 -3.51
C ASP A 138 -8.95 0.87 -4.47
N PRO A 139 -10.30 1.04 -4.37
CA PRO A 139 -11.26 0.44 -5.28
C PRO A 139 -10.97 0.66 -6.77
N LYS A 140 -10.35 1.79 -7.13
CA LYS A 140 -10.01 2.12 -8.50
C LYS A 140 -9.07 1.08 -9.11
N TYR A 141 -8.04 0.67 -8.36
CA TYR A 141 -7.06 -0.30 -8.83
C TYR A 141 -7.59 -1.73 -8.74
N LEU A 142 -8.26 -2.05 -7.62
CA LEU A 142 -8.86 -3.36 -7.40
C LEU A 142 -9.89 -3.74 -8.47
N ASN A 143 -10.76 -2.80 -8.86
CA ASN A 143 -11.78 -3.04 -9.89
C ASN A 143 -11.21 -3.17 -11.31
N GLY A 144 -10.02 -2.63 -11.55
CA GLY A 144 -9.36 -2.66 -12.86
C GLY A 144 -8.39 -3.83 -13.06
N PHE A 145 -7.98 -4.51 -11.99
CA PHE A 145 -7.00 -5.58 -12.08
C PHE A 145 -7.58 -6.85 -12.73
N LYS A 146 -6.77 -7.56 -13.50
CA LYS A 146 -7.23 -8.72 -14.28
C LYS A 146 -7.32 -10.01 -13.47
N GLY A 147 -6.59 -10.10 -12.38
CA GLY A 147 -6.51 -11.28 -11.52
C GLY A 147 -7.43 -11.19 -10.31
N ILE A 148 -7.01 -11.79 -9.21
CA ILE A 148 -7.75 -11.85 -7.96
C ILE A 148 -7.42 -10.61 -7.12
N SER A 149 -8.39 -9.71 -6.97
CA SER A 149 -8.24 -8.50 -6.17
C SER A 149 -8.62 -8.75 -4.71
N ILE A 150 -7.74 -8.38 -3.79
CA ILE A 150 -7.92 -8.47 -2.34
C ILE A 150 -7.74 -7.07 -1.74
N CYS A 151 -8.78 -6.57 -1.11
CA CYS A 151 -8.74 -5.26 -0.48
C CYS A 151 -8.19 -5.34 0.94
N PHE A 152 -7.14 -4.57 1.24
CA PHE A 152 -6.83 -4.18 2.60
C PHE A 152 -7.79 -3.05 2.99
N GLU A 153 -8.78 -3.36 3.82
CA GLU A 153 -9.94 -2.49 4.03
C GLU A 153 -9.57 -1.20 4.78
N GLN A 154 -9.81 -0.10 4.12
CA GLN A 154 -9.72 1.26 4.62
C GLN A 154 -11.10 1.95 4.56
N PRO A 155 -11.34 3.06 5.25
CA PRO A 155 -12.64 3.74 5.21
C PRO A 155 -13.13 4.14 3.81
N TRP A 156 -12.23 4.41 2.88
CA TRP A 156 -12.54 4.75 1.48
C TRP A 156 -12.75 3.53 0.58
N SER A 157 -12.48 2.31 1.05
CA SER A 157 -12.61 1.08 0.26
C SER A 157 -14.05 0.61 0.10
N ASN A 158 -15.05 1.40 0.49
CA ASN A 158 -16.46 1.04 0.50
C ASN A 158 -17.04 0.74 -0.90
N LYS A 159 -16.45 1.31 -1.96
CA LYS A 159 -16.87 1.11 -3.36
C LYS A 159 -16.36 -0.21 -3.99
N PHE A 160 -15.52 -0.95 -3.30
CA PHE A 160 -15.10 -2.28 -3.74
C PHE A 160 -15.99 -3.35 -3.12
N ASN A 161 -16.56 -4.23 -3.94
CA ASN A 161 -17.49 -5.27 -3.49
C ASN A 161 -16.88 -6.68 -3.53
N GLY A 162 -15.56 -6.79 -3.70
CA GLY A 162 -14.85 -8.07 -3.73
C GLY A 162 -14.35 -8.52 -2.35
N ILE A 163 -13.28 -9.28 -2.34
CA ILE A 163 -12.66 -9.86 -1.15
C ILE A 163 -11.98 -8.76 -0.33
N LYS A 164 -12.36 -8.64 0.95
CA LYS A 164 -11.84 -7.61 1.87
C LYS A 164 -11.37 -8.20 3.18
N PHE A 165 -10.29 -7.66 3.70
CA PHE A 165 -9.80 -7.97 5.03
C PHE A 165 -9.25 -6.73 5.74
N THR A 166 -9.42 -6.67 7.05
CA THR A 166 -8.90 -5.62 7.93
C THR A 166 -7.54 -5.94 8.54
N SER A 167 -6.94 -7.08 8.20
CA SER A 167 -5.63 -7.49 8.75
C SER A 167 -4.83 -8.33 7.78
N TRP A 168 -3.52 -8.15 7.83
CA TRP A 168 -2.54 -8.89 7.04
C TRP A 168 -2.51 -10.39 7.36
N ASP A 169 -2.74 -10.78 8.61
CA ASP A 169 -2.81 -12.21 8.98
C ASP A 169 -3.94 -12.93 8.21
N LYS A 170 -5.11 -12.27 8.04
CA LYS A 170 -6.24 -12.82 7.28
C LYS A 170 -5.96 -12.87 5.79
N ILE A 171 -5.37 -11.83 5.21
CA ILE A 171 -4.98 -11.78 3.79
C ILE A 171 -4.02 -12.94 3.48
N THR A 172 -2.97 -13.05 4.29
CA THR A 172 -1.94 -14.09 4.10
C THR A 172 -2.51 -15.50 4.24
N ALA A 173 -3.36 -15.72 5.24
CA ALA A 173 -4.01 -17.01 5.44
C ALA A 173 -4.90 -17.36 4.25
N TYR A 174 -5.71 -16.43 3.77
CA TYR A 174 -6.61 -16.61 2.64
C TYR A 174 -5.86 -17.01 1.35
N ILE A 175 -4.81 -16.27 0.99
CA ILE A 175 -4.02 -16.57 -0.23
C ILE A 175 -3.39 -17.96 -0.14
N ILE A 176 -2.77 -18.29 0.99
CA ILE A 176 -2.12 -19.60 1.19
C ILE A 176 -3.14 -20.76 1.18
N GLU A 177 -4.34 -20.54 1.70
CA GLU A 177 -5.39 -21.56 1.73
C GLU A 177 -5.91 -21.86 0.32
N ILE A 178 -6.18 -20.84 -0.47
CA ILE A 178 -6.59 -20.99 -1.87
C ILE A 178 -5.53 -21.77 -2.66
N GLU A 179 -4.27 -21.40 -2.57
CA GLU A 179 -3.22 -22.08 -3.34
C GLU A 179 -3.04 -23.55 -2.94
N LYS A 180 -3.33 -23.93 -1.70
CA LYS A 180 -3.33 -25.34 -1.27
C LYS A 180 -4.47 -26.16 -1.87
N GLU A 181 -5.58 -25.52 -2.22
CA GLU A 181 -6.71 -26.24 -2.84
C GLU A 181 -6.49 -26.47 -4.34
N TYR A 182 -5.60 -25.68 -4.98
CA TYR A 182 -5.29 -25.79 -6.40
C TYR A 182 -4.02 -26.64 -6.71
N HIS A 183 -3.27 -27.03 -5.67
CA HIS A 183 -2.05 -27.85 -5.76
C HIS A 183 -2.12 -29.07 -4.82
#